data_f860156ae3897591352334cdfccdcdf8
#
_entry.id   f860156ae3897591352334cdfccdcdf8
#
_cell.length_a   1.000
_cell.length_b   1.000
_cell.length_c   1.000
_cell.angle_alpha   90.00
_cell.angle_beta   90.00
_cell.angle_gamma   90.00
#
_symmetry.space_group_name_H-M   'P 1'
#
loop_
_entity.id
_entity.type
_entity.pdbx_description
1 polymer ?
#
loop_
_entity_poly.entity_id
_entity_poly.type
_entity_poly.pdbx_seq_one_letter_code
_entity_poly.pdbx_strand_id
1 'polypeptide(L)'
;LGSEVRGFAVGDRVAGVGVTGCGVCYLCRHGLTGICDAPTFIGLRSPGALAPLAAVPASALFVVPENLSLTEAALVEPLGVAFHAVRRGRVAAGESVYIAGAGPIGLGVLQSARAAGASEIIVSEVSPRRRQAALELGATRVIDPTAEDAVSVTQSLTFGRGADVGFDTAGVQAAFDPAIAATRKRGRFVVVAAWERPASLEMAAPLLRELELVFSFCYEAEEEIPQLLKLMERGQIKASPMITSQIDLASIVSGGFEELRNNRDEQVKILVDPSI
;
A
#
# COMPACT_ATOMS: atom_id res chain seq x y z
N LEU A 1 16.24 -6.37 -24.76
CA LEU A 1 16.15 -7.60 -23.94
C LEU A 1 17.51 -8.26 -23.87
N GLY A 2 17.90 -8.79 -22.69
CA GLY A 2 19.07 -9.66 -22.57
C GLY A 2 18.86 -10.98 -23.31
N SER A 3 19.94 -11.63 -23.74
CA SER A 3 19.90 -12.85 -24.55
C SER A 3 19.20 -14.05 -23.87
N GLU A 4 19.18 -14.06 -22.54
CA GLU A 4 18.60 -15.15 -21.74
C GLU A 4 17.17 -14.84 -21.23
N VAL A 5 16.66 -13.64 -21.49
CA VAL A 5 15.30 -13.25 -21.09
C VAL A 5 14.27 -14.11 -21.86
N ARG A 6 13.29 -14.63 -21.15
CA ARG A 6 12.16 -15.38 -21.68
C ARG A 6 10.86 -14.75 -21.17
N GLY A 7 9.78 -14.90 -21.94
CA GLY A 7 8.46 -14.43 -21.56
C GLY A 7 8.17 -12.94 -21.87
N PHE A 8 9.09 -12.23 -22.49
CA PHE A 8 8.93 -10.85 -22.93
C PHE A 8 9.37 -10.66 -24.37
N ALA A 9 8.70 -9.74 -25.07
CA ALA A 9 9.07 -9.25 -26.39
C ALA A 9 9.41 -7.75 -26.34
N VAL A 10 10.16 -7.28 -27.34
CA VAL A 10 10.38 -5.83 -27.50
C VAL A 10 9.07 -5.17 -27.87
N GLY A 11 8.71 -4.12 -27.14
CA GLY A 11 7.42 -3.42 -27.28
C GLY A 11 6.39 -3.83 -26.24
N ASP A 12 6.64 -4.86 -25.43
CA ASP A 12 5.72 -5.21 -24.33
C ASP A 12 5.59 -4.06 -23.35
N ARG A 13 4.36 -3.79 -22.93
CA ARG A 13 4.03 -2.86 -21.87
C ARG A 13 4.20 -3.57 -20.54
N VAL A 14 5.09 -3.06 -19.66
CA VAL A 14 5.43 -3.71 -18.43
C VAL A 14 5.31 -2.78 -17.22
N ALA A 15 4.92 -3.32 -16.08
CA ALA A 15 5.03 -2.67 -14.77
C ALA A 15 6.15 -3.35 -13.97
N GLY A 16 6.90 -2.54 -13.24
CA GLY A 16 8.02 -3.01 -12.42
C GLY A 16 7.68 -3.03 -10.93
N VAL A 17 8.32 -3.94 -10.21
CA VAL A 17 8.35 -3.96 -8.75
C VAL A 17 9.73 -3.54 -8.23
N GLY A 18 9.75 -2.92 -7.03
CA GLY A 18 10.98 -2.33 -6.48
C GLY A 18 11.91 -3.31 -5.77
N VAL A 19 11.43 -4.54 -5.47
CA VAL A 19 12.19 -5.52 -4.69
C VAL A 19 12.22 -6.85 -5.41
N THR A 20 13.42 -7.43 -5.55
CA THR A 20 13.61 -8.78 -6.10
C THR A 20 14.44 -9.62 -5.17
N GLY A 21 14.11 -10.92 -5.09
CA GLY A 21 14.87 -11.89 -4.31
C GLY A 21 16.12 -12.38 -5.01
N CYS A 22 17.05 -12.98 -4.25
CA CYS A 22 18.28 -13.58 -4.78
C CYS A 22 18.04 -14.90 -5.55
N GLY A 23 16.84 -15.50 -5.46
CA GLY A 23 16.46 -16.74 -6.11
C GLY A 23 16.99 -18.03 -5.45
N VAL A 24 17.96 -17.95 -4.52
CA VAL A 24 18.69 -19.13 -4.01
C VAL A 24 18.54 -19.37 -2.50
N CYS A 25 18.16 -18.37 -1.70
CA CYS A 25 17.96 -18.54 -0.27
C CYS A 25 16.70 -19.36 0.05
N TYR A 26 16.57 -19.80 1.29
CA TYR A 26 15.42 -20.57 1.76
C TYR A 26 14.10 -19.84 1.43
N LEU A 27 14.01 -18.54 1.74
CA LEU A 27 12.81 -17.73 1.54
C LEU A 27 12.41 -17.64 0.05
N CYS A 28 13.37 -17.35 -0.84
CA CYS A 28 13.11 -17.30 -2.28
C CYS A 28 12.62 -18.65 -2.84
N ARG A 29 13.19 -19.78 -2.39
CA ARG A 29 12.76 -21.11 -2.81
C ARG A 29 11.35 -21.48 -2.36
N HIS A 30 10.80 -20.73 -1.39
CA HIS A 30 9.44 -20.89 -0.88
C HIS A 30 8.49 -19.75 -1.34
N GLY A 31 8.87 -18.96 -2.36
CA GLY A 31 8.04 -17.89 -2.90
C GLY A 31 8.05 -16.59 -2.08
N LEU A 32 8.77 -16.55 -0.96
CA LEU A 32 8.81 -15.40 -0.03
C LEU A 32 9.91 -14.40 -0.45
N THR A 33 9.86 -13.95 -1.69
CA THR A 33 10.91 -13.11 -2.30
C THR A 33 10.99 -11.71 -1.70
N GLY A 34 9.88 -11.17 -1.20
CA GLY A 34 9.80 -9.85 -0.57
C GLY A 34 10.61 -9.72 0.71
N ILE A 35 10.85 -10.85 1.42
CA ILE A 35 11.64 -10.91 2.66
C ILE A 35 12.91 -11.75 2.47
N CYS A 36 13.49 -11.74 1.27
CA CYS A 36 14.73 -12.42 0.93
C CYS A 36 15.89 -12.03 1.86
N ASP A 37 16.79 -12.97 2.17
CA ASP A 37 17.99 -12.71 2.99
C ASP A 37 18.97 -11.72 2.34
N ALA A 38 18.99 -11.64 1.00
CA ALA A 38 19.82 -10.73 0.21
C ALA A 38 19.01 -10.10 -0.92
N PRO A 39 18.04 -9.22 -0.60
CA PRO A 39 17.16 -8.61 -1.60
C PRO A 39 17.89 -7.53 -2.39
N THR A 40 17.51 -7.36 -3.66
CA THR A 40 17.87 -6.20 -4.45
C THR A 40 16.74 -5.18 -4.39
N PHE A 41 17.08 -3.94 -3.98
CA PHE A 41 16.17 -2.80 -3.99
C PHE A 41 16.50 -1.90 -5.18
N ILE A 42 15.67 -1.94 -6.21
CA ILE A 42 15.81 -1.13 -7.43
C ILE A 42 15.58 0.34 -7.07
N GLY A 43 16.54 1.20 -7.40
CA GLY A 43 16.50 2.62 -7.08
C GLY A 43 17.03 3.00 -5.69
N LEU A 44 17.33 2.03 -4.80
CA LEU A 44 17.91 2.28 -3.47
C LEU A 44 19.31 1.68 -3.32
N ARG A 45 19.51 0.43 -3.74
CA ARG A 45 20.80 -0.28 -3.66
C ARG A 45 21.35 -0.67 -5.04
N SER A 46 20.59 -0.41 -6.09
CA SER A 46 20.97 -0.57 -7.48
C SER A 46 20.42 0.63 -8.27
N PRO A 47 20.88 0.87 -9.52
CA PRO A 47 20.28 1.89 -10.38
C PRO A 47 18.77 1.76 -10.47
N GLY A 48 18.06 2.90 -10.46
CA GLY A 48 16.61 2.99 -10.50
C GLY A 48 16.06 3.36 -11.88
N ALA A 49 14.77 3.69 -11.91
CA ALA A 49 14.01 3.98 -13.12
C ALA A 49 13.67 5.48 -13.31
N LEU A 50 14.24 6.38 -12.52
CA LEU A 50 14.16 7.84 -12.76
C LEU A 50 15.14 8.24 -13.86
N ALA A 51 14.97 7.67 -15.04
CA ALA A 51 15.80 7.84 -16.23
C ALA A 51 14.99 7.40 -17.47
N PRO A 52 15.36 7.90 -18.69
CA PRO A 52 14.71 7.47 -19.93
C PRO A 52 14.80 5.97 -20.19
N LEU A 53 15.86 5.33 -19.71
CA LEU A 53 16.09 3.88 -19.81
C LEU A 53 16.59 3.32 -18.49
N ALA A 54 16.10 2.13 -18.13
CA ALA A 54 16.55 1.41 -16.95
C ALA A 54 16.83 -0.06 -17.29
N ALA A 55 17.93 -0.61 -16.77
CA ALA A 55 18.20 -2.04 -16.84
C ALA A 55 17.70 -2.69 -15.53
N VAL A 56 16.71 -3.56 -15.65
CA VAL A 56 16.09 -4.23 -14.50
C VAL A 56 16.01 -5.75 -14.74
N PRO A 57 16.05 -6.56 -13.68
CA PRO A 57 15.83 -8.01 -13.82
C PRO A 57 14.45 -8.31 -14.42
N ALA A 58 14.37 -9.30 -15.30
CA ALA A 58 13.09 -9.73 -15.88
C ALA A 58 12.10 -10.20 -14.79
N SER A 59 12.58 -10.77 -13.68
CA SER A 59 11.78 -11.16 -12.52
C SER A 59 11.12 -9.98 -11.78
N ALA A 60 11.55 -8.74 -12.05
CA ALA A 60 10.92 -7.54 -11.51
C ALA A 60 9.77 -7.02 -12.38
N LEU A 61 9.52 -7.61 -13.54
CA LEU A 61 8.60 -7.07 -14.55
C LEU A 61 7.37 -7.96 -14.73
N PHE A 62 6.23 -7.32 -14.95
CA PHE A 62 4.94 -7.95 -15.21
C PHE A 62 4.28 -7.29 -16.41
N VAL A 63 3.75 -8.09 -17.32
CA VAL A 63 3.04 -7.57 -18.50
C VAL A 63 1.76 -6.86 -18.06
N VAL A 64 1.58 -5.63 -18.52
CA VAL A 64 0.41 -4.81 -18.22
C VAL A 64 -0.73 -5.19 -19.16
N PRO A 65 -1.96 -5.46 -18.66
CA PRO A 65 -3.14 -5.68 -19.50
C PRO A 65 -3.38 -4.53 -20.49
N GLU A 66 -3.93 -4.84 -21.67
CA GLU A 66 -4.10 -3.86 -22.75
C GLU A 66 -5.00 -2.68 -22.38
N ASN A 67 -6.03 -2.93 -21.57
CA ASN A 67 -7.00 -1.91 -21.13
C ASN A 67 -6.55 -1.10 -19.90
N LEU A 68 -5.38 -1.39 -19.32
CA LEU A 68 -4.80 -0.63 -18.21
C LEU A 68 -3.74 0.33 -18.77
N SER A 69 -3.83 1.62 -18.47
CA SER A 69 -2.83 2.61 -18.88
C SER A 69 -1.48 2.39 -18.16
N LEU A 70 -0.36 2.80 -18.76
CA LEU A 70 0.95 2.76 -18.09
C LEU A 70 1.00 3.71 -16.89
N THR A 71 0.27 4.82 -16.95
CA THR A 71 0.10 5.76 -15.84
C THR A 71 -0.52 5.06 -14.62
N GLU A 72 -1.55 4.26 -14.82
CA GLU A 72 -2.16 3.48 -13.74
C GLU A 72 -1.26 2.32 -13.30
N ALA A 73 -0.62 1.66 -14.25
CA ALA A 73 0.30 0.55 -13.97
C ALA A 73 1.53 0.98 -13.16
N ALA A 74 1.93 2.26 -13.19
CA ALA A 74 2.97 2.80 -12.35
C ALA A 74 2.67 2.70 -10.84
N LEU A 75 1.40 2.53 -10.46
CA LEU A 75 1.00 2.31 -9.06
C LEU A 75 0.94 0.83 -8.66
N VAL A 76 1.27 -0.09 -9.54
CA VAL A 76 1.26 -1.54 -9.23
C VAL A 76 2.15 -1.85 -8.03
N GLU A 77 3.32 -1.21 -7.92
CA GLU A 77 4.24 -1.44 -6.81
C GLU A 77 3.64 -1.04 -5.45
N PRO A 78 3.23 0.23 -5.19
CA PRO A 78 2.65 0.61 -3.91
C PRO A 78 1.29 -0.05 -3.64
N LEU A 79 0.51 -0.36 -4.67
CA LEU A 79 -0.73 -1.13 -4.52
C LEU A 79 -0.43 -2.60 -4.17
N GLY A 80 0.68 -3.16 -4.64
CA GLY A 80 1.17 -4.49 -4.26
C GLY A 80 1.47 -4.58 -2.76
N VAL A 81 2.14 -3.55 -2.20
CA VAL A 81 2.38 -3.46 -0.75
C VAL A 81 1.06 -3.47 0.03
N ALA A 82 0.09 -2.69 -0.41
CA ALA A 82 -1.22 -2.61 0.24
C ALA A 82 -2.03 -3.92 0.09
N PHE A 83 -1.98 -4.55 -1.08
CA PHE A 83 -2.63 -5.82 -1.35
C PHE A 83 -2.06 -6.94 -0.47
N HIS A 84 -0.73 -7.01 -0.36
CA HIS A 84 -0.04 -7.93 0.53
C HIS A 84 -0.44 -7.72 2.00
N ALA A 85 -0.51 -6.46 2.46
CA ALA A 85 -0.91 -6.14 3.81
C ALA A 85 -2.32 -6.69 4.16
N VAL A 86 -3.27 -6.57 3.23
CA VAL A 86 -4.64 -7.11 3.40
C VAL A 86 -4.62 -8.64 3.47
N ARG A 87 -3.80 -9.31 2.65
CA ARG A 87 -3.60 -10.76 2.72
C ARG A 87 -2.95 -11.17 4.04
N ARG A 88 -1.89 -10.46 4.48
CA ARG A 88 -1.25 -10.68 5.79
C ARG A 88 -2.24 -10.51 6.94
N GLY A 89 -3.12 -9.50 6.84
CA GLY A 89 -4.21 -9.28 7.78
C GLY A 89 -5.33 -10.30 7.67
N ARG A 90 -5.34 -11.17 6.66
CA ARG A 90 -6.37 -12.19 6.41
C ARG A 90 -7.78 -11.61 6.43
N VAL A 91 -7.95 -10.43 5.82
CA VAL A 91 -9.27 -9.80 5.73
C VAL A 91 -10.23 -10.72 4.99
N ALA A 92 -11.37 -10.99 5.61
CA ALA A 92 -12.40 -11.86 5.06
C ALA A 92 -13.70 -11.10 4.77
N ALA A 93 -14.55 -11.69 3.93
CA ALA A 93 -15.84 -11.12 3.60
C ALA A 93 -16.70 -10.92 4.87
N GLY A 94 -17.32 -9.75 4.98
CA GLY A 94 -18.14 -9.37 6.11
C GLY A 94 -17.39 -8.78 7.31
N GLU A 95 -16.05 -8.77 7.33
CA GLU A 95 -15.27 -8.16 8.39
C GLU A 95 -15.25 -6.63 8.29
N SER A 96 -15.06 -5.99 9.43
CA SER A 96 -14.84 -4.55 9.56
C SER A 96 -13.33 -4.23 9.62
N VAL A 97 -12.94 -3.15 8.93
CA VAL A 97 -11.54 -2.74 8.79
C VAL A 97 -11.38 -1.30 9.26
N TYR A 98 -10.36 -1.04 10.10
CA TYR A 98 -9.92 0.30 10.46
C TYR A 98 -8.56 0.59 9.82
N ILE A 99 -8.42 1.75 9.18
CA ILE A 99 -7.18 2.16 8.50
C ILE A 99 -6.71 3.50 9.07
N ALA A 100 -5.53 3.52 9.67
CA ALA A 100 -4.88 4.74 10.13
C ALA A 100 -4.02 5.33 9.01
N GLY A 101 -4.49 6.44 8.44
CA GLY A 101 -3.88 7.16 7.33
C GLY A 101 -4.50 6.82 5.97
N ALA A 102 -4.67 7.84 5.12
CA ALA A 102 -5.12 7.74 3.74
C ALA A 102 -4.05 8.21 2.74
N GLY A 103 -2.78 7.93 3.03
CA GLY A 103 -1.71 8.03 2.06
C GLY A 103 -1.84 6.94 0.96
N PRO A 104 -0.90 6.85 0.02
CA PRO A 104 -0.97 5.87 -1.07
C PRO A 104 -1.20 4.44 -0.59
N ILE A 105 -0.52 4.04 0.49
CA ILE A 105 -0.67 2.69 1.06
C ILE A 105 -2.04 2.53 1.72
N GLY A 106 -2.50 3.51 2.50
CA GLY A 106 -3.82 3.45 3.15
C GLY A 106 -4.98 3.37 2.15
N LEU A 107 -4.93 4.15 1.07
CA LEU A 107 -5.91 4.09 -0.03
C LEU A 107 -5.84 2.76 -0.80
N GLY A 108 -4.65 2.18 -0.92
CA GLY A 108 -4.47 0.85 -1.47
C GLY A 108 -5.05 -0.24 -0.58
N VAL A 109 -4.82 -0.16 0.76
CA VAL A 109 -5.40 -1.08 1.77
C VAL A 109 -6.93 -1.01 1.75
N LEU A 110 -7.51 0.20 1.69
CA LEU A 110 -8.95 0.42 1.57
C LEU A 110 -9.53 -0.36 0.38
N GLN A 111 -8.96 -0.17 -0.80
CA GLN A 111 -9.46 -0.79 -2.03
C GLN A 111 -9.25 -2.31 -2.01
N SER A 112 -8.11 -2.78 -1.50
CA SER A 112 -7.81 -4.21 -1.37
C SER A 112 -8.73 -4.89 -0.35
N ALA A 113 -9.02 -4.25 0.80
CA ALA A 113 -9.97 -4.73 1.79
C ALA A 113 -11.39 -4.81 1.22
N ARG A 114 -11.80 -3.80 0.42
CA ARG A 114 -13.07 -3.83 -0.30
C ARG A 114 -13.14 -4.98 -1.30
N ALA A 115 -12.08 -5.20 -2.06
CA ALA A 115 -11.99 -6.32 -3.00
C ALA A 115 -12.02 -7.69 -2.30
N ALA A 116 -11.50 -7.78 -1.05
CA ALA A 116 -11.59 -8.96 -0.20
C ALA A 116 -12.99 -9.15 0.43
N GLY A 117 -13.92 -8.19 0.28
CA GLY A 117 -15.29 -8.28 0.77
C GLY A 117 -15.51 -7.73 2.17
N ALA A 118 -14.65 -6.85 2.68
CA ALA A 118 -14.89 -6.14 3.94
C ALA A 118 -16.24 -5.40 3.90
N SER A 119 -17.01 -5.49 4.98
CA SER A 119 -18.36 -4.88 5.07
C SER A 119 -18.31 -3.42 5.53
N GLU A 120 -17.39 -3.10 6.45
CA GLU A 120 -17.16 -1.76 6.97
C GLU A 120 -15.69 -1.40 6.79
N ILE A 121 -15.43 -0.26 6.15
CA ILE A 121 -14.07 0.25 5.94
C ILE A 121 -14.00 1.67 6.49
N ILE A 122 -13.37 1.80 7.65
CA ILE A 122 -13.27 3.04 8.42
C ILE A 122 -11.86 3.58 8.25
N VAL A 123 -11.74 4.81 7.75
CA VAL A 123 -10.45 5.46 7.49
C VAL A 123 -10.30 6.68 8.39
N SER A 124 -9.19 6.78 9.12
CA SER A 124 -8.82 7.95 9.92
C SER A 124 -7.70 8.72 9.24
N GLU A 125 -7.94 10.01 8.89
CA GLU A 125 -7.00 10.84 8.13
C GLU A 125 -7.17 12.32 8.48
N VAL A 126 -6.05 13.04 8.66
CA VAL A 126 -6.03 14.46 9.00
C VAL A 126 -6.25 15.36 7.79
N SER A 127 -5.76 14.97 6.59
CA SER A 127 -5.90 15.77 5.37
C SER A 127 -7.33 15.70 4.81
N PRO A 128 -8.01 16.85 4.63
CA PRO A 128 -9.34 16.87 4.02
C PRO A 128 -9.37 16.28 2.62
N ARG A 129 -8.33 16.57 1.80
CA ARG A 129 -8.21 16.05 0.45
C ARG A 129 -8.11 14.52 0.42
N ARG A 130 -7.28 13.94 1.30
CA ARG A 130 -7.14 12.49 1.39
C ARG A 130 -8.37 11.81 1.97
N ARG A 131 -9.09 12.50 2.89
CA ARG A 131 -10.40 12.04 3.35
C ARG A 131 -11.39 11.92 2.20
N GLN A 132 -11.44 12.95 1.33
CA GLN A 132 -12.29 12.92 0.14
C GLN A 132 -11.91 11.78 -0.81
N ALA A 133 -10.63 11.58 -1.08
CA ALA A 133 -10.15 10.45 -1.90
C ALA A 133 -10.55 9.09 -1.30
N ALA A 134 -10.50 8.94 0.03
CA ALA A 134 -10.94 7.71 0.70
C ALA A 134 -12.45 7.45 0.50
N LEU A 135 -13.29 8.49 0.57
CA LEU A 135 -14.73 8.36 0.28
C LEU A 135 -14.99 7.93 -1.17
N GLU A 136 -14.30 8.56 -2.12
CA GLU A 136 -14.42 8.25 -3.56
C GLU A 136 -13.98 6.83 -3.89
N LEU A 137 -13.00 6.30 -3.14
CA LEU A 137 -12.49 4.94 -3.28
C LEU A 137 -13.29 3.90 -2.49
N GLY A 138 -14.32 4.33 -1.73
CA GLY A 138 -15.30 3.45 -1.14
C GLY A 138 -15.12 3.16 0.34
N ALA A 139 -14.51 4.08 1.11
CA ALA A 139 -14.60 4.06 2.57
C ALA A 139 -16.07 4.19 3.00
N THR A 140 -16.52 3.37 3.93
CA THR A 140 -17.87 3.48 4.49
C THR A 140 -17.98 4.63 5.50
N ARG A 141 -16.87 4.93 6.17
CA ARG A 141 -16.72 6.06 7.09
C ARG A 141 -15.32 6.64 7.01
N VAL A 142 -15.22 7.95 7.00
CA VAL A 142 -13.96 8.67 7.14
C VAL A 142 -14.02 9.54 8.38
N ILE A 143 -12.95 9.55 9.17
CA ILE A 143 -12.83 10.23 10.45
C ILE A 143 -11.74 11.29 10.34
N ASP A 144 -12.05 12.50 10.81
CA ASP A 144 -11.03 13.49 11.15
C ASP A 144 -10.62 13.29 12.62
N PRO A 145 -9.44 12.70 12.90
CA PRO A 145 -9.04 12.41 14.28
C PRO A 145 -8.73 13.66 15.11
N THR A 146 -8.74 14.85 14.48
CA THR A 146 -8.60 16.14 15.21
C THR A 146 -9.94 16.66 15.72
N ALA A 147 -11.05 16.15 15.19
CA ALA A 147 -12.41 16.60 15.52
C ALA A 147 -13.28 15.50 16.15
N GLU A 148 -12.94 14.22 15.92
CA GLU A 148 -13.72 13.07 16.37
C GLU A 148 -12.86 12.04 17.08
N ASP A 149 -13.40 11.37 18.10
CA ASP A 149 -12.72 10.21 18.70
C ASP A 149 -12.88 8.98 17.82
N ALA A 150 -11.80 8.60 17.15
CA ALA A 150 -11.76 7.50 16.21
C ALA A 150 -12.16 6.15 16.82
N VAL A 151 -11.86 5.93 18.10
CA VAL A 151 -12.20 4.69 18.81
C VAL A 151 -13.71 4.59 19.00
N SER A 152 -14.33 5.64 19.56
CA SER A 152 -15.77 5.69 19.79
C SER A 152 -16.57 5.59 18.50
N VAL A 153 -16.15 6.29 17.43
CA VAL A 153 -16.79 6.21 16.11
C VAL A 153 -16.69 4.78 15.57
N THR A 154 -15.52 4.15 15.63
CA THR A 154 -15.35 2.77 15.16
C THR A 154 -16.24 1.78 15.97
N GLN A 155 -16.28 1.93 17.28
CA GLN A 155 -17.11 1.10 18.13
C GLN A 155 -18.59 1.26 17.80
N SER A 156 -19.08 2.46 17.54
CA SER A 156 -20.49 2.71 17.18
C SER A 156 -20.90 1.98 15.90
N LEU A 157 -19.98 1.85 14.93
CA LEU A 157 -20.20 1.15 13.65
C LEU A 157 -20.01 -0.36 13.73
N THR A 158 -19.42 -0.86 14.82
CA THR A 158 -19.06 -2.28 14.99
C THR A 158 -19.72 -2.92 16.22
N PHE A 159 -20.94 -2.50 16.54
CA PHE A 159 -21.72 -3.02 17.66
C PHE A 159 -20.99 -2.94 19.02
N GLY A 160 -20.21 -1.90 19.25
CA GLY A 160 -19.43 -1.69 20.47
C GLY A 160 -18.12 -2.49 20.56
N ARG A 161 -17.78 -3.29 19.55
CA ARG A 161 -16.64 -4.22 19.62
C ARG A 161 -15.32 -3.64 19.18
N GLY A 162 -15.32 -2.73 18.19
CA GLY A 162 -14.15 -2.31 17.42
C GLY A 162 -13.99 -3.11 16.11
N ALA A 163 -13.06 -2.68 15.24
CA ALA A 163 -12.81 -3.28 13.94
C ALA A 163 -12.18 -4.69 14.07
N ASP A 164 -12.54 -5.59 13.17
CA ASP A 164 -11.95 -6.94 13.10
C ASP A 164 -10.47 -6.90 12.77
N VAL A 165 -10.08 -5.97 11.86
CA VAL A 165 -8.70 -5.76 11.45
C VAL A 165 -8.37 -4.28 11.47
N GLY A 166 -7.30 -3.91 12.18
CA GLY A 166 -6.71 -2.57 12.15
C GLY A 166 -5.46 -2.53 11.29
N PHE A 167 -5.22 -1.41 10.60
CA PHE A 167 -4.01 -1.19 9.79
C PHE A 167 -3.32 0.11 10.21
N ASP A 168 -2.02 0.04 10.50
CA ASP A 168 -1.15 1.20 10.56
C ASP A 168 -0.50 1.43 9.20
N THR A 169 -0.93 2.48 8.51
CA THR A 169 -0.35 2.96 7.25
C THR A 169 0.23 4.37 7.37
N ALA A 170 0.16 4.96 8.57
CA ALA A 170 0.63 6.31 8.86
C ALA A 170 2.05 6.36 9.42
N GLY A 171 2.47 5.38 10.22
CA GLY A 171 3.81 5.32 10.79
C GLY A 171 4.12 6.40 11.84
N VAL A 172 3.10 6.88 12.54
CA VAL A 172 3.24 7.89 13.60
C VAL A 172 2.45 7.50 14.84
N GLN A 173 3.00 7.77 16.03
CA GLN A 173 2.44 7.34 17.31
C GLN A 173 0.99 7.83 17.50
N ALA A 174 0.72 9.08 17.12
CA ALA A 174 -0.62 9.68 17.26
C ALA A 174 -1.72 8.97 16.46
N ALA A 175 -1.37 8.24 15.40
CA ALA A 175 -2.31 7.43 14.61
C ALA A 175 -2.30 5.95 15.07
N PHE A 176 -1.15 5.47 15.55
CA PHE A 176 -0.94 4.08 15.95
C PHE A 176 -1.73 3.69 17.20
N ASP A 177 -1.66 4.50 18.26
CA ASP A 177 -2.33 4.19 19.53
C ASP A 177 -3.86 4.12 19.37
N PRO A 178 -4.53 5.10 18.72
CA PRO A 178 -5.96 4.99 18.43
C PRO A 178 -6.31 3.80 17.54
N ALA A 179 -5.47 3.44 16.57
CA ALA A 179 -5.72 2.32 15.67
C ALA A 179 -5.68 0.97 16.40
N ILE A 180 -4.71 0.78 17.30
CA ILE A 180 -4.69 -0.38 18.20
C ILE A 180 -5.96 -0.38 19.08
N ALA A 181 -6.32 0.75 19.66
CA ALA A 181 -7.50 0.86 20.53
C ALA A 181 -8.82 0.61 19.78
N ALA A 182 -8.92 1.03 18.52
CA ALA A 182 -10.08 0.81 17.66
C ALA A 182 -10.23 -0.65 17.17
N THR A 183 -9.15 -1.46 17.21
CA THR A 183 -9.21 -2.88 16.84
C THR A 183 -9.87 -3.68 17.96
N ARG A 184 -10.77 -4.61 17.66
CA ARG A 184 -11.52 -5.39 18.66
C ARG A 184 -10.64 -6.36 19.46
N LYS A 185 -11.15 -6.87 20.60
CA LYS A 185 -10.52 -8.00 21.29
C LYS A 185 -10.39 -9.20 20.35
N ARG A 186 -9.24 -9.87 20.40
CA ARG A 186 -8.87 -10.97 19.49
C ARG A 186 -8.93 -10.56 18.00
N GLY A 187 -8.79 -9.26 17.73
CA GLY A 187 -8.63 -8.73 16.39
C GLY A 187 -7.19 -8.82 15.91
N ARG A 188 -6.95 -8.49 14.66
CA ARG A 188 -5.63 -8.45 14.02
C ARG A 188 -5.23 -7.01 13.80
N PHE A 189 -4.03 -6.65 14.18
CA PHE A 189 -3.48 -5.33 13.92
C PHE A 189 -2.24 -5.44 13.03
N VAL A 190 -2.33 -4.88 11.83
CA VAL A 190 -1.31 -5.01 10.77
C VAL A 190 -0.49 -3.74 10.71
N VAL A 191 0.82 -3.85 10.95
CA VAL A 191 1.79 -2.76 10.80
C VAL A 191 2.38 -2.83 9.39
N VAL A 192 2.12 -1.80 8.59
CA VAL A 192 2.54 -1.69 7.18
C VAL A 192 3.48 -0.51 6.99
N ALA A 193 3.27 0.57 7.76
CA ALA A 193 4.04 1.79 7.63
C ALA A 193 5.53 1.59 7.92
N ALA A 194 6.38 2.24 7.12
CA ALA A 194 7.79 2.39 7.43
C ALA A 194 7.95 3.51 8.47
N TRP A 195 8.28 3.15 9.70
CA TRP A 195 8.46 4.10 10.79
C TRP A 195 9.83 4.79 10.69
N GLU A 196 9.83 6.11 10.69
CA GLU A 196 11.06 6.93 10.72
C GLU A 196 11.62 7.09 12.13
N ARG A 197 10.80 6.91 13.17
CA ARG A 197 11.17 7.01 14.59
C ARG A 197 10.74 5.74 15.31
N PRO A 198 11.40 5.37 16.41
CA PRO A 198 10.98 4.24 17.23
C PRO A 198 9.51 4.37 17.66
N ALA A 199 8.74 3.31 17.48
CA ALA A 199 7.38 3.19 18.01
C ALA A 199 7.41 2.79 19.48
N SER A 200 6.45 3.29 20.26
CA SER A 200 6.18 2.83 21.63
C SER A 200 4.91 1.98 21.62
N LEU A 201 4.92 0.86 22.30
CA LEU A 201 3.74 0.02 22.49
C LEU A 201 3.58 -0.30 23.97
N GLU A 202 2.48 0.17 24.57
CA GLU A 202 2.09 -0.26 25.90
C GLU A 202 1.54 -1.69 25.84
N MET A 203 2.34 -2.65 26.30
CA MET A 203 2.04 -4.08 26.13
C MET A 203 0.81 -4.56 26.91
N ALA A 204 0.39 -3.86 27.96
CA ALA A 204 -0.76 -4.27 28.76
C ALA A 204 -2.06 -4.27 27.94
N ALA A 205 -2.28 -3.24 27.11
CA ALA A 205 -3.49 -3.12 26.31
C ALA A 205 -3.67 -4.25 25.28
N PRO A 206 -2.71 -4.53 24.37
CA PRO A 206 -2.83 -5.64 23.44
C PRO A 206 -2.84 -7.02 24.13
N LEU A 207 -2.09 -7.20 25.25
CA LEU A 207 -2.10 -8.45 26.02
C LEU A 207 -3.49 -8.76 26.57
N LEU A 208 -4.12 -7.83 27.29
CA LEU A 208 -5.44 -8.01 27.89
C LEU A 208 -6.57 -8.17 26.87
N ARG A 209 -6.29 -7.82 25.62
CA ARG A 209 -7.22 -7.93 24.50
C ARG A 209 -6.92 -9.10 23.58
N GLU A 210 -5.86 -9.87 23.87
CA GLU A 210 -5.38 -10.97 23.01
C GLU A 210 -5.26 -10.53 21.52
N LEU A 211 -4.68 -9.34 21.27
CA LEU A 211 -4.50 -8.85 19.91
C LEU A 211 -3.39 -9.63 19.21
N GLU A 212 -3.63 -9.96 17.94
CA GLU A 212 -2.60 -10.48 17.06
C GLU A 212 -1.92 -9.30 16.35
N LEU A 213 -0.61 -9.13 16.57
CA LEU A 213 0.21 -8.15 15.84
C LEU A 213 0.84 -8.82 14.63
N VAL A 214 0.56 -8.28 13.45
CA VAL A 214 1.05 -8.77 12.17
C VAL A 214 1.91 -7.70 11.51
N PHE A 215 3.11 -8.06 11.07
CA PHE A 215 3.95 -7.17 10.27
C PHE A 215 3.84 -7.54 8.80
N SER A 216 3.75 -6.53 7.95
CA SER A 216 3.66 -6.67 6.51
C SER A 216 4.78 -5.87 5.85
N PHE A 217 5.54 -6.50 4.97
CA PHE A 217 6.64 -5.86 4.25
C PHE A 217 6.64 -6.29 2.78
N CYS A 218 6.71 -5.30 1.89
CA CYS A 218 6.70 -5.52 0.44
C CYS A 218 5.51 -6.38 -0.05
N TYR A 219 5.78 -7.40 -0.83
CA TYR A 219 4.81 -8.28 -1.49
C TYR A 219 5.48 -9.59 -1.94
N GLU A 220 4.70 -10.59 -2.25
CA GLU A 220 5.11 -11.80 -2.93
C GLU A 220 4.84 -11.64 -4.43
N ALA A 221 5.83 -11.06 -5.15
CA ALA A 221 5.62 -10.49 -6.47
C ALA A 221 5.04 -11.47 -7.49
N GLU A 222 5.57 -12.70 -7.56
CA GLU A 222 5.17 -13.70 -8.55
C GLU A 222 3.71 -14.15 -8.37
N GLU A 223 3.22 -14.20 -7.13
CA GLU A 223 1.85 -14.59 -6.83
C GLU A 223 0.88 -13.39 -6.85
N GLU A 224 1.25 -12.30 -6.20
CA GLU A 224 0.32 -11.23 -5.86
C GLU A 224 0.17 -10.18 -6.96
N ILE A 225 1.25 -9.82 -7.68
CA ILE A 225 1.18 -8.80 -8.71
C ILE A 225 0.27 -9.20 -9.88
N PRO A 226 0.30 -10.45 -10.40
CA PRO A 226 -0.68 -10.87 -11.41
C PRO A 226 -2.14 -10.81 -10.93
N GLN A 227 -2.40 -11.10 -9.64
CA GLN A 227 -3.74 -11.00 -9.08
C GLN A 227 -4.17 -9.53 -8.97
N LEU A 228 -3.28 -8.65 -8.49
CA LEU A 228 -3.52 -7.22 -8.42
C LEU A 228 -3.80 -6.62 -9.79
N LEU A 229 -2.99 -6.94 -10.81
CA LEU A 229 -3.22 -6.47 -12.18
C LEU A 229 -4.60 -6.87 -12.71
N LYS A 230 -5.08 -8.08 -12.41
CA LYS A 230 -6.45 -8.51 -12.77
C LYS A 230 -7.53 -7.70 -12.03
N LEU A 231 -7.31 -7.34 -10.77
CA LEU A 231 -8.25 -6.49 -10.02
C LEU A 231 -8.26 -5.05 -10.58
N MET A 232 -7.11 -4.53 -10.97
CA MET A 232 -6.99 -3.23 -11.63
C MET A 232 -7.65 -3.25 -13.01
N GLU A 233 -7.40 -4.27 -13.83
CA GLU A 233 -8.02 -4.49 -15.12
C GLU A 233 -9.56 -4.48 -15.07
N ARG A 234 -10.13 -5.07 -14.00
CA ARG A 234 -11.58 -5.14 -13.74
C ARG A 234 -12.15 -3.88 -13.08
N GLY A 235 -11.31 -2.86 -12.79
CA GLY A 235 -11.71 -1.64 -12.11
C GLY A 235 -12.10 -1.82 -10.63
N GLN A 236 -11.75 -2.97 -10.03
CA GLN A 236 -11.99 -3.24 -8.61
C GLN A 236 -10.97 -2.50 -7.73
N ILE A 237 -9.75 -2.32 -8.23
CA ILE A 237 -8.72 -1.43 -7.66
C ILE A 237 -8.41 -0.37 -8.72
N LYS A 238 -8.53 0.90 -8.35
CA LYS A 238 -8.36 2.06 -9.22
C LYS A 238 -7.15 2.86 -8.82
N ALA A 239 -6.22 3.06 -9.74
CA ALA A 239 -5.03 3.89 -9.51
C ALA A 239 -5.29 5.37 -9.79
N SER A 240 -6.09 5.70 -10.81
CA SER A 240 -6.32 7.08 -11.28
C SER A 240 -6.70 8.07 -10.19
N PRO A 241 -7.63 7.78 -9.23
CA PRO A 241 -7.98 8.72 -8.17
C PRO A 241 -6.85 9.00 -7.17
N MET A 242 -5.79 8.17 -7.17
CA MET A 242 -4.63 8.34 -6.30
C MET A 242 -3.54 9.23 -6.93
N ILE A 243 -3.58 9.43 -8.26
CA ILE A 243 -2.59 10.21 -9.00
C ILE A 243 -3.01 11.68 -8.94
N THR A 244 -2.25 12.48 -8.20
CA THR A 244 -2.57 13.91 -8.01
C THR A 244 -1.87 14.81 -8.99
N SER A 245 -0.71 14.40 -9.50
CA SER A 245 0.01 15.12 -10.56
C SER A 245 0.94 14.20 -11.34
N GLN A 246 1.29 14.64 -12.53
CA GLN A 246 2.31 14.02 -13.39
C GLN A 246 3.26 15.12 -13.85
N ILE A 247 4.56 14.87 -13.72
CA ILE A 247 5.63 15.83 -14.01
C ILE A 247 6.69 15.18 -14.90
N ASP A 248 7.49 15.99 -15.57
CA ASP A 248 8.68 15.56 -16.29
C ASP A 248 9.87 15.27 -15.33
N LEU A 249 10.90 14.63 -15.86
CA LEU A 249 12.09 14.28 -15.08
C LEU A 249 12.88 15.55 -14.64
N ALA A 250 12.88 16.61 -15.44
CA ALA A 250 13.59 17.85 -15.12
C ALA A 250 12.96 18.56 -13.90
N SER A 251 11.65 18.43 -13.73
CA SER A 251 10.87 19.02 -12.63
C SER A 251 10.86 18.18 -11.35
N ILE A 252 11.58 17.04 -11.28
CA ILE A 252 11.47 16.10 -10.16
C ILE A 252 11.80 16.73 -8.79
N VAL A 253 12.71 17.69 -8.72
CA VAL A 253 13.07 18.37 -7.47
C VAL A 253 11.96 19.33 -7.07
N SER A 254 11.63 20.31 -7.90
CA SER A 254 10.67 21.38 -7.58
C SER A 254 9.22 20.92 -7.58
N GLY A 255 8.80 20.19 -8.61
CA GLY A 255 7.43 19.67 -8.77
C GLY A 255 7.17 18.33 -8.08
N GLY A 256 8.22 17.64 -7.65
CA GLY A 256 8.13 16.36 -6.97
C GLY A 256 8.49 16.45 -5.49
N PHE A 257 9.78 16.44 -5.16
CA PHE A 257 10.24 16.34 -3.76
C PHE A 257 9.89 17.56 -2.92
N GLU A 258 10.03 18.77 -3.45
CA GLU A 258 9.68 20.00 -2.74
C GLU A 258 8.17 20.12 -2.56
N GLU A 259 7.40 19.74 -3.57
CA GLU A 259 5.93 19.70 -3.49
C GLU A 259 5.44 18.72 -2.42
N LEU A 260 5.96 17.49 -2.38
CA LEU A 260 5.64 16.50 -1.35
C LEU A 260 6.05 16.94 0.06
N ARG A 261 7.10 17.76 0.18
CA ARG A 261 7.55 18.30 1.47
C ARG A 261 6.71 19.47 1.95
N ASN A 262 6.37 20.39 1.05
CA ASN A 262 5.75 21.67 1.39
C ASN A 262 4.21 21.63 1.33
N ASN A 263 3.64 20.81 0.44
CA ASN A 263 2.20 20.69 0.15
C ASN A 263 1.72 19.23 0.34
N ARG A 264 2.27 18.54 1.33
CA ARG A 264 2.02 17.13 1.61
C ARG A 264 0.54 16.77 1.68
N ASP A 265 -0.28 17.66 2.22
CA ASP A 265 -1.70 17.41 2.46
C ASP A 265 -2.54 17.47 1.18
N GLU A 266 -2.02 18.13 0.14
CA GLU A 266 -2.67 18.25 -1.18
C GLU A 266 -2.28 17.12 -2.13
N GLN A 267 -1.26 16.33 -1.79
CA GLN A 267 -0.73 15.30 -2.66
C GLN A 267 -1.01 13.89 -2.11
N VAL A 268 -1.37 12.98 -3.00
CA VAL A 268 -1.40 11.55 -2.72
C VAL A 268 -0.24 10.88 -3.44
N LYS A 269 -0.17 10.96 -4.77
CA LYS A 269 0.93 10.39 -5.57
C LYS A 269 1.27 11.30 -6.75
N ILE A 270 2.52 11.70 -6.84
CA ILE A 270 3.10 12.40 -7.99
C ILE A 270 3.81 11.37 -8.85
N LEU A 271 3.48 11.31 -10.14
CA LEU A 271 4.19 10.49 -11.12
C LEU A 271 5.23 11.32 -11.86
N VAL A 272 6.34 10.68 -12.18
CA VAL A 272 7.38 11.26 -13.04
C VAL A 272 7.37 10.51 -14.37
N ASP A 273 7.19 11.23 -15.45
CA ASP A 273 7.32 10.68 -16.80
C ASP A 273 8.70 11.02 -17.35
N PRO A 274 9.62 10.05 -17.47
CA PRO A 274 10.97 10.31 -17.96
C PRO A 274 11.05 10.47 -19.48
N SER A 275 9.94 10.38 -20.20
CA SER A 275 9.88 10.52 -21.67
C SER A 275 9.51 11.93 -22.14
N ILE A 276 9.12 12.80 -21.23
CA ILE A 276 8.78 14.22 -21.50
C ILE A 276 9.72 15.19 -20.79
#